data_5040a9d5c067365d99c53f110db3713e
#
_entry.id   5040a9d5c067365d99c53f110db3713e
#
_cell.length_a   1.000
_cell.length_b   1.000
_cell.length_c   1.000
_cell.angle_alpha   90.00
_cell.angle_beta   90.00
_cell.angle_gamma   90.00
#
_symmetry.space_group_name_H-M   'P 1'
#
loop_
_entity.id
_entity.type
_entity.pdbx_description
1 polymer ?
#
loop_
_entity_poly.entity_id
_entity_poly.type
_entity_poly.pdbx_seq_one_letter_code
_entity_poly.pdbx_strand_id
1 'polypeptide(L)'
;MRFIVIFLLIFLPLFSTTPLYEKGERLYFQKGCNGCHGIKAEGMTAYPALAHRAKGFLAYKLKRFRDKISDNQQQEMMIPFATGLSDEEIDALSTFLHTFVDTQEESYDSSYEVWGDGGS
;
A
#
# COMPACT_ATOMS: atom_id res chain seq x y z
N MET A 1 20.43 -13.39 54.82
CA MET A 1 20.51 -12.48 53.67
C MET A 1 20.01 -13.19 52.44
N ARG A 2 18.82 -12.84 52.07
CA ARG A 2 18.19 -13.37 50.83
C ARG A 2 18.27 -12.28 49.78
N PHE A 3 19.17 -12.44 48.81
CA PHE A 3 19.17 -11.61 47.63
C PHE A 3 18.10 -12.10 46.69
N ILE A 4 17.00 -11.36 46.66
CA ILE A 4 15.94 -11.53 45.64
C ILE A 4 16.45 -10.79 44.42
N VAL A 5 17.04 -11.54 43.48
CA VAL A 5 17.33 -11.02 42.14
C VAL A 5 16.01 -10.96 41.40
N ILE A 6 15.42 -9.78 41.41
CA ILE A 6 14.29 -9.49 40.56
C ILE A 6 14.81 -9.35 39.14
N PHE A 7 14.71 -10.44 38.38
CA PHE A 7 14.97 -10.42 36.95
C PHE A 7 13.78 -9.70 36.30
N LEU A 8 13.93 -8.37 36.18
CA LEU A 8 12.97 -7.57 35.45
C LEU A 8 13.19 -7.85 33.96
N LEU A 9 12.45 -8.84 33.45
CA LEU A 9 12.34 -9.06 32.01
C LEU A 9 11.66 -7.81 31.44
N ILE A 10 12.48 -6.91 30.93
CA ILE A 10 12.02 -5.81 30.08
C ILE A 10 11.52 -6.46 28.80
N PHE A 11 10.24 -6.71 28.78
CA PHE A 11 9.52 -7.05 27.56
C PHE A 11 9.48 -5.78 26.71
N LEU A 12 10.49 -5.58 25.88
CA LEU A 12 10.44 -4.58 24.83
C LEU A 12 9.42 -5.09 23.81
N PRO A 13 8.30 -4.42 23.63
CA PRO A 13 7.44 -4.74 22.50
C PRO A 13 8.24 -4.40 21.24
N LEU A 14 8.61 -5.41 20.51
CA LEU A 14 9.04 -5.27 19.12
C LEU A 14 7.82 -4.78 18.32
N PHE A 15 7.61 -3.48 18.33
CA PHE A 15 6.73 -2.85 17.36
C PHE A 15 7.46 -2.81 16.02
N SER A 16 7.42 -3.95 15.36
CA SER A 16 7.79 -4.11 13.98
C SER A 16 6.56 -3.83 13.14
N THR A 17 6.70 -2.93 12.19
CA THR A 17 5.78 -2.57 11.11
C THR A 17 4.69 -1.58 11.46
N THR A 18 4.56 -0.61 10.57
CA THR A 18 3.50 0.38 10.59
C THR A 18 2.16 -0.30 10.29
N PRO A 19 1.27 -0.45 11.29
CA PRO A 19 -0.04 -1.06 11.06
C PRO A 19 -0.85 -0.31 10.00
N LEU A 20 -0.51 0.94 9.73
CA LEU A 20 -1.16 1.77 8.73
C LEU A 20 -0.85 1.33 7.30
N TYR A 21 0.39 0.94 7.02
CA TYR A 21 0.79 0.40 5.72
C TYR A 21 0.04 -0.90 5.39
N GLU A 22 0.05 -1.85 6.33
CA GLU A 22 -0.63 -3.14 6.16
C GLU A 22 -2.14 -2.97 6.00
N LYS A 23 -2.73 -2.05 6.75
CA LYS A 23 -4.14 -1.72 6.61
C LYS A 23 -4.44 -1.16 5.22
N GLY A 24 -3.62 -0.26 4.73
CA GLY A 24 -3.74 0.30 3.39
C GLY A 24 -3.59 -0.75 2.30
N GLU A 25 -2.63 -1.66 2.44
CA GLU A 25 -2.45 -2.79 1.53
C GLU A 25 -3.69 -3.66 1.46
N ARG A 26 -4.23 -4.08 2.60
CA ARG A 26 -5.48 -4.87 2.63
C ARG A 26 -6.64 -4.14 1.98
N LEU A 27 -6.82 -2.87 2.28
CA LEU A 27 -7.89 -2.05 1.71
C LEU A 27 -7.75 -1.93 0.19
N TYR A 28 -6.54 -1.75 -0.30
CA TYR A 28 -6.26 -1.63 -1.72
C TYR A 28 -6.80 -2.83 -2.51
N PHE A 29 -6.54 -4.03 -2.02
CA PHE A 29 -7.04 -5.26 -2.64
C PHE A 29 -8.50 -5.54 -2.33
N GLN A 30 -8.95 -5.35 -1.10
CA GLN A 30 -10.34 -5.58 -0.71
C GLN A 30 -11.33 -4.66 -1.41
N LYS A 31 -10.96 -3.41 -1.63
CA LYS A 31 -11.80 -2.42 -2.32
C LYS A 31 -11.70 -2.52 -3.85
N GLY A 32 -10.87 -3.41 -4.38
CA GLY A 32 -10.73 -3.63 -5.81
C GLY A 32 -9.93 -2.57 -6.56
N CYS A 33 -9.14 -1.75 -5.87
CA CYS A 33 -8.29 -0.73 -6.49
C CYS A 33 -7.31 -1.34 -7.50
N ASN A 34 -6.79 -2.52 -7.18
CA ASN A 34 -5.88 -3.27 -8.04
C ASN A 34 -6.47 -3.68 -9.39
N GLY A 35 -7.79 -3.79 -9.51
CA GLY A 35 -8.44 -4.17 -10.77
C GLY A 35 -8.21 -3.20 -11.90
N CYS A 36 -8.05 -1.91 -11.58
CA CYS A 36 -7.76 -0.85 -12.55
C CYS A 36 -6.35 -0.29 -12.40
N HIS A 37 -5.88 -0.09 -11.18
CA HIS A 37 -4.58 0.53 -10.93
C HIS A 37 -3.40 -0.44 -10.90
N GLY A 38 -3.66 -1.75 -10.98
CA GLY A 38 -2.64 -2.79 -11.02
C GLY A 38 -2.28 -3.36 -9.64
N ILE A 39 -1.70 -4.55 -9.64
CA ILE A 39 -1.28 -5.25 -8.41
C ILE A 39 -0.19 -4.49 -7.68
N LYS A 40 0.68 -3.80 -8.42
CA LYS A 40 1.77 -2.97 -7.90
C LYS A 40 1.41 -1.48 -7.91
N ALA A 41 0.16 -1.13 -8.08
CA ALA A 41 -0.30 0.25 -8.28
C ALA A 41 0.46 0.99 -9.40
N GLU A 42 0.93 0.25 -10.38
CA GLU A 42 1.71 0.73 -11.52
C GLU A 42 0.87 1.43 -12.59
N GLY A 43 -0.44 1.27 -12.49
CA GLY A 43 -1.38 1.76 -13.49
C GLY A 43 -1.50 0.86 -14.71
N MET A 44 -2.43 1.21 -15.57
CA MET A 44 -2.66 0.60 -16.88
C MET A 44 -2.93 1.72 -17.88
N THR A 45 -3.07 1.39 -19.17
CA THR A 45 -3.18 2.37 -20.27
C THR A 45 -4.15 3.53 -20.00
N ALA A 46 -5.31 3.26 -19.42
CA ALA A 46 -6.35 4.27 -19.13
C ALA A 46 -6.40 4.68 -17.65
N TYR A 47 -5.64 4.02 -16.79
CA TYR A 47 -5.67 4.23 -15.35
C TYR A 47 -4.32 4.67 -14.82
N PRO A 48 -4.27 5.73 -14.00
CA PRO A 48 -2.98 6.26 -13.56
C PRO A 48 -2.25 5.34 -12.59
N ALA A 49 -0.93 5.42 -12.63
CA ALA A 49 -0.08 4.85 -11.58
C ALA A 49 -0.27 5.62 -10.28
N LEU A 50 -0.35 4.90 -9.17
CA LEU A 50 -0.56 5.47 -7.85
C LEU A 50 0.64 5.31 -6.92
N ALA A 51 1.46 4.28 -7.17
CA ALA A 51 2.64 4.00 -6.34
C ALA A 51 3.60 5.20 -6.33
N HIS A 52 4.11 5.49 -5.15
CA HIS A 52 5.10 6.55 -4.88
C HIS A 52 4.64 8.00 -5.16
N ARG A 53 3.35 8.21 -5.35
CA ARG A 53 2.82 9.56 -5.41
C ARG A 53 2.80 10.20 -4.02
N ALA A 54 2.79 11.52 -3.98
CA ALA A 54 2.72 12.27 -2.72
C ALA A 54 1.49 11.86 -1.90
N LYS A 55 1.71 11.53 -0.64
CA LYS A 55 0.62 11.09 0.26
C LYS A 55 -0.51 12.12 0.34
N GLY A 56 -0.17 13.39 0.48
CA GLY A 56 -1.16 14.47 0.55
C GLY A 56 -2.00 14.59 -0.71
N PHE A 57 -1.41 14.38 -1.87
CA PHE A 57 -2.13 14.38 -3.15
C PHE A 57 -3.11 13.19 -3.23
N LEU A 58 -2.67 11.99 -2.88
CA LEU A 58 -3.50 10.79 -2.88
C LEU A 58 -4.69 10.93 -1.93
N ALA A 59 -4.45 11.39 -0.71
CA ALA A 59 -5.49 11.63 0.27
C ALA A 59 -6.48 12.72 -0.18
N TYR A 60 -5.99 13.80 -0.75
CA TYR A 60 -6.82 14.87 -1.31
C TYR A 60 -7.75 14.34 -2.41
N LYS A 61 -7.23 13.57 -3.35
CA LYS A 61 -8.03 13.00 -4.44
C LYS A 61 -9.10 12.05 -3.92
N LEU A 62 -8.76 11.15 -2.99
CA LEU A 62 -9.73 10.23 -2.40
C LEU A 62 -10.84 10.95 -1.64
N LYS A 63 -10.52 12.01 -0.91
CA LYS A 63 -11.52 12.86 -0.22
C LYS A 63 -12.45 13.55 -1.20
N ARG A 64 -11.93 14.07 -2.30
CA ARG A 64 -12.75 14.65 -3.37
C ARG A 64 -13.73 13.63 -3.95
N PHE A 65 -13.25 12.46 -4.30
CA PHE A 65 -14.12 11.39 -4.82
C PHE A 65 -15.16 10.94 -3.80
N ARG A 66 -14.79 10.85 -2.54
CA ARG A 66 -15.73 10.57 -1.44
C ARG A 66 -16.84 11.63 -1.37
N ASP A 67 -16.50 12.88 -1.60
CA ASP A 67 -17.44 14.01 -1.64
C ASP A 67 -18.16 14.14 -3.00
N LYS A 68 -17.97 13.16 -3.88
CA LYS A 68 -18.57 13.09 -5.23
C LYS A 68 -18.12 14.22 -6.16
N ILE A 69 -16.89 14.68 -5.99
CA ILE A 69 -16.26 15.72 -6.81
C ILE A 69 -15.27 15.07 -7.76
N SER A 70 -15.43 15.26 -9.05
CA SER A 70 -14.53 14.81 -10.10
C SER A 70 -14.27 15.92 -11.10
N ASP A 71 -13.13 15.89 -11.77
CA ASP A 71 -12.74 16.92 -12.74
C ASP A 71 -13.08 16.50 -14.18
N ASN A 72 -13.37 15.22 -14.40
CA ASN A 72 -13.73 14.68 -15.71
C ASN A 72 -14.50 13.35 -15.56
N GLN A 73 -15.03 12.87 -16.66
CA GLN A 73 -15.84 11.65 -16.70
C GLN A 73 -15.05 10.40 -16.28
N GLN A 74 -13.76 10.32 -16.60
CA GLN A 74 -12.90 9.21 -16.18
C GLN A 74 -12.78 9.14 -14.66
N GLN A 75 -12.62 10.29 -14.01
CA GLN A 75 -12.50 10.37 -12.55
C GLN A 75 -13.81 10.04 -11.84
N GLU A 76 -14.97 10.23 -12.50
CA GLU A 76 -16.28 9.84 -11.93
C GLU A 76 -16.33 8.35 -11.58
N MET A 77 -15.58 7.51 -12.28
CA MET A 77 -15.51 6.08 -12.01
C MET A 77 -14.94 5.77 -10.62
N MET A 78 -14.15 6.68 -10.04
CA MET A 78 -13.58 6.53 -8.71
C MET A 78 -14.58 6.81 -7.58
N ILE A 79 -15.65 7.54 -7.84
CA ILE A 79 -16.60 7.96 -6.81
C ILE A 79 -17.19 6.76 -6.04
N PRO A 80 -17.70 5.70 -6.70
CA PRO A 80 -18.25 4.55 -5.98
C PRO A 80 -17.24 3.86 -5.06
N PHE A 81 -15.97 3.85 -5.43
CA PHE A 81 -14.91 3.22 -4.64
C PHE A 81 -14.51 4.04 -3.41
N ALA A 82 -14.62 5.35 -3.49
CA ALA A 82 -14.20 6.27 -2.43
C ALA A 82 -15.32 6.67 -1.47
N THR A 83 -16.59 6.58 -1.88
CA THR A 83 -17.74 7.08 -1.13
C THR A 83 -17.84 6.50 0.29
N GLY A 84 -17.50 5.23 0.48
CA GLY A 84 -17.56 4.55 1.78
C GLY A 84 -16.28 4.62 2.61
N LEU A 85 -15.24 5.31 2.15
CA LEU A 85 -13.97 5.36 2.87
C LEU A 85 -14.02 6.34 4.05
N SER A 86 -13.56 5.90 5.20
CA SER A 86 -13.32 6.76 6.36
C SER A 86 -12.03 7.58 6.18
N ASP A 87 -11.85 8.61 6.99
CA ASP A 87 -10.59 9.37 7.01
C ASP A 87 -9.39 8.49 7.35
N GLU A 88 -9.57 7.53 8.26
CA GLU A 88 -8.54 6.58 8.64
C GLU A 88 -8.19 5.62 7.50
N GLU A 89 -9.18 5.16 6.75
CA GLU A 89 -8.97 4.32 5.58
C GLU A 89 -8.26 5.07 4.45
N ILE A 90 -8.59 6.32 4.24
CA ILE A 90 -7.90 7.20 3.28
C ILE A 90 -6.44 7.41 3.71
N ASP A 91 -6.20 7.63 4.99
CA ASP A 91 -4.83 7.76 5.52
C ASP A 91 -4.03 6.46 5.30
N ALA A 92 -4.62 5.32 5.56
CA ALA A 92 -4.00 4.02 5.34
C ALA A 92 -3.68 3.77 3.86
N LEU A 93 -4.64 3.98 2.96
CA LEU A 93 -4.44 3.82 1.52
C LEU A 93 -3.36 4.76 0.97
N SER A 94 -3.40 6.02 1.35
CA SER A 94 -2.41 7.00 0.89
C SER A 94 -1.01 6.71 1.44
N THR A 95 -0.90 6.18 2.65
CA THR A 95 0.37 5.72 3.22
C THR A 95 0.91 4.52 2.46
N PHE A 96 0.09 3.50 2.23
CA PHE A 96 0.48 2.31 1.47
C PHE A 96 0.98 2.68 0.07
N LEU A 97 0.22 3.46 -0.66
CA LEU A 97 0.59 3.84 -2.03
C LEU A 97 1.84 4.72 -2.09
N HIS A 98 1.97 5.68 -1.18
CA HIS A 98 3.13 6.57 -1.14
C HIS A 98 4.42 5.83 -0.83
N THR A 99 4.37 4.89 0.10
CA THR A 99 5.55 4.13 0.57
C THR A 99 5.61 2.71 0.00
N PHE A 100 4.91 2.47 -1.11
CA PHE A 100 4.80 1.14 -1.72
C PHE A 100 6.17 0.47 -1.88
N VAL A 101 6.27 -0.76 -1.41
CA VAL A 101 7.45 -1.62 -1.55
C VAL A 101 7.04 -2.88 -2.32
N ASP A 102 7.70 -3.12 -3.43
CA ASP A 102 7.51 -4.35 -4.19
C ASP A 102 8.34 -5.48 -3.59
N THR A 103 7.72 -6.27 -2.74
CA THR A 103 8.37 -7.43 -2.11
C THR A 103 8.59 -8.59 -3.07
N GLN A 104 8.01 -8.52 -4.27
CA GLN A 104 8.18 -9.58 -5.27
C GLN A 104 9.45 -9.43 -6.08
N GLU A 105 9.99 -8.23 -6.23
CA GLU A 105 11.29 -8.02 -6.89
C GLU A 105 12.44 -8.67 -6.12
N GLU A 106 12.38 -8.69 -4.80
CA GLU A 106 13.40 -9.35 -3.98
C GLU A 106 13.41 -10.88 -4.14
N SER A 107 12.30 -11.48 -4.53
CA SER A 107 12.21 -12.93 -4.72
C SER A 107 12.61 -13.40 -6.11
N TYR A 108 12.66 -12.50 -7.08
CA TYR A 108 12.99 -12.84 -8.47
C TYR A 108 14.48 -12.86 -8.78
N ASP A 109 15.30 -12.24 -7.95
CA ASP A 109 16.72 -12.02 -8.26
C ASP A 109 17.60 -13.25 -8.06
N SER A 110 17.13 -14.30 -7.42
CA SER A 110 17.99 -15.45 -7.13
C SER A 110 17.73 -16.69 -7.98
N SER A 111 16.69 -16.72 -8.79
CA SER A 111 16.31 -17.92 -9.51
C SER A 111 16.50 -17.89 -11.03
N TYR A 112 16.78 -16.72 -11.61
CA TYR A 112 16.89 -16.58 -13.07
C TYR A 112 18.31 -16.61 -13.62
N GLU A 113 19.31 -16.63 -12.78
CA GLU A 113 20.71 -16.67 -13.26
C GLU A 113 21.16 -18.04 -13.79
N VAL A 114 20.32 -19.06 -13.70
CA VAL A 114 20.74 -20.44 -14.02
C VAL A 114 20.45 -20.85 -15.48
N TRP A 115 19.72 -20.04 -16.22
CA TRP A 115 19.30 -20.44 -17.59
C TRP A 115 20.00 -19.69 -18.71
N GLY A 116 21.05 -18.97 -18.40
CA GLY A 116 21.76 -18.12 -19.36
C GLY A 116 22.98 -18.74 -20.04
N ASP A 117 23.30 -20.01 -19.81
CA ASP A 117 24.44 -20.64 -20.50
C ASP A 117 24.04 -21.95 -21.19
N GLY A 118 23.30 -21.79 -22.24
CA GLY A 118 23.13 -22.79 -23.27
C GLY A 118 23.80 -22.30 -24.52
N GLY A 119 25.11 -22.20 -24.46
CA GLY A 119 25.95 -21.75 -25.54
C GLY A 119 25.86 -22.61 -26.77
N SER A 120 26.02 -21.97 -27.86
CA SER A 120 26.43 -22.29 -29.22
C SER A 120 25.53 -22.99 -30.10
#